data_a68ef4dd8e8641a2545bb1b1071c4922
#
_entry.id   a68ef4dd8e8641a2545bb1b1071c4922
#
_cell.length_a   1.000
_cell.length_b   1.000
_cell.length_c   1.000
_cell.angle_alpha   90.00
_cell.angle_beta   90.00
_cell.angle_gamma   90.00
#
_symmetry.space_group_name_H-M   'P 1'
#
loop_
_entity.id
_entity.type
_entity.pdbx_description
1 polymer ?
#
loop_
_entity_poly.entity_id
_entity_poly.type
_entity_poly.pdbx_seq_one_letter_code
_entity_poly.pdbx_strand_id
1 'polypeptide(L)'
;NISDENLQILKELEAAEQAGAAKEDKKQAKKDKKKAKKEKKEKEPKEKKPRKKREKKVKEPKPEEPDNTPPLPKKPVILIFLMAFSILALVLLMMKLSGKNSYIDTAKQAMDNGEYVEAYEQLSGLNLKGNDQKLYKEVSTMAAVQEQYQAYLTLMGADKYDLALDALVRGIGRYDKGLDNAKKYGREGEMNHLKDQLEEALDQQFGM
;
A
#
# COMPACT_ATOMS: atom_id res chain seq x y z
N ASN A 1 11.22 37.93 -11.66
CA ASN A 1 11.13 37.72 -10.20
C ASN A 1 10.77 36.26 -9.79
N ILE A 2 11.27 35.32 -10.59
CA ILE A 2 11.16 33.86 -10.33
C ILE A 2 11.94 33.43 -9.05
N SER A 3 12.92 34.27 -8.61
CA SER A 3 13.75 33.97 -7.44
C SER A 3 13.03 34.11 -6.10
N ASP A 4 12.07 35.04 -5.99
CA ASP A 4 11.38 35.31 -4.72
C ASP A 4 10.25 34.31 -4.45
N GLU A 5 9.58 33.82 -5.50
CA GLU A 5 8.58 32.76 -5.38
C GLU A 5 9.20 31.42 -5.00
N ASN A 6 10.37 31.10 -5.57
CA ASN A 6 11.10 29.87 -5.21
C ASN A 6 11.61 29.89 -3.76
N LEU A 7 11.97 31.06 -3.24
CA LEU A 7 12.38 31.23 -1.84
C LEU A 7 11.20 31.11 -0.86
N GLN A 8 10.00 31.51 -1.28
CA GLN A 8 8.78 31.33 -0.50
C GLN A 8 8.37 29.84 -0.43
N ILE A 9 8.43 29.13 -1.56
CA ILE A 9 8.12 27.69 -1.63
C ILE A 9 9.09 26.87 -0.77
N LEU A 10 10.40 27.21 -0.78
CA LEU A 10 11.38 26.55 0.08
C LEU A 10 11.11 26.78 1.58
N LYS A 11 10.72 27.99 1.98
CA LYS A 11 10.36 28.28 3.36
C LYS A 11 9.06 27.57 3.82
N GLU A 12 8.08 27.41 2.92
CA GLU A 12 6.87 26.65 3.21
C GLU A 12 7.14 25.15 3.33
N LEU A 13 8.04 24.59 2.52
CA LEU A 13 8.47 23.20 2.61
C LEU A 13 9.24 22.92 3.93
N GLU A 14 10.17 23.78 4.32
CA GLU A 14 10.88 23.65 5.59
C GLU A 14 9.93 23.77 6.81
N ALA A 15 8.96 24.68 6.75
CA ALA A 15 7.95 24.82 7.79
C ALA A 15 7.01 23.59 7.88
N ALA A 16 6.68 22.96 6.74
CA ALA A 16 5.88 21.74 6.69
C ALA A 16 6.66 20.53 7.24
N GLU A 17 7.95 20.43 6.97
CA GLU A 17 8.82 19.36 7.47
C GLU A 17 9.03 19.46 8.99
N GLN A 18 9.24 20.68 9.53
CA GLN A 18 9.30 20.92 10.97
C GLN A 18 7.98 20.66 11.69
N ALA A 19 6.84 20.96 11.05
CA ALA A 19 5.51 20.63 11.58
C ALA A 19 5.20 19.12 11.55
N GLY A 20 5.78 18.38 10.60
CA GLY A 20 5.72 16.91 10.51
C GLY A 20 6.48 16.23 11.65
N ALA A 21 7.72 16.63 11.90
CA ALA A 21 8.57 16.11 12.98
C ALA A 21 7.96 16.34 14.37
N ALA A 22 7.38 17.53 14.61
CA ALA A 22 6.71 17.84 15.88
C ALA A 22 5.42 17.04 16.13
N LYS A 23 4.81 16.46 15.07
CA LYS A 23 3.63 15.58 15.21
C LYS A 23 4.00 14.13 15.52
N GLU A 24 5.16 13.65 15.07
CA GLU A 24 5.65 12.32 15.41
C GLU A 24 6.11 12.22 16.86
N ASP A 25 6.85 13.20 17.37
CA ASP A 25 7.26 13.26 18.78
C ASP A 25 6.08 13.32 19.74
N LYS A 26 5.01 14.05 19.40
CA LYS A 26 3.78 14.09 20.19
C LYS A 26 2.98 12.79 20.17
N LYS A 27 3.10 11.98 19.11
CA LYS A 27 2.48 10.64 19.05
C LYS A 27 3.26 9.61 19.87
N GLN A 28 4.58 9.70 19.90
CA GLN A 28 5.44 8.81 20.69
C GLN A 28 5.26 9.08 22.20
N ALA A 29 5.30 10.36 22.63
CA ALA A 29 5.07 10.74 24.01
C ALA A 29 3.65 10.40 24.54
N LYS A 30 2.61 10.36 23.67
CA LYS A 30 1.27 9.89 24.05
C LYS A 30 1.18 8.36 24.19
N LYS A 31 1.98 7.58 23.45
CA LYS A 31 2.03 6.12 23.58
C LYS A 31 2.71 5.71 24.89
N ASP A 32 3.80 6.36 25.26
CA ASP A 32 4.54 6.04 26.50
C ASP A 32 3.76 6.44 27.74
N LYS A 33 3.05 7.59 27.75
CA LYS A 33 2.13 7.96 28.84
C LYS A 33 0.93 7.01 28.99
N LYS A 34 0.48 6.38 27.91
CA LYS A 34 -0.63 5.40 27.94
C LYS A 34 -0.16 4.04 28.47
N LYS A 35 1.11 3.63 28.25
CA LYS A 35 1.72 2.43 28.83
C LYS A 35 1.97 2.57 30.33
N ALA A 36 2.56 3.69 30.77
CA ALA A 36 2.80 3.96 32.17
C ALA A 36 1.51 4.09 33.02
N LYS A 37 0.40 4.54 32.41
CA LYS A 37 -0.91 4.64 33.10
C LYS A 37 -1.67 3.31 33.19
N LYS A 38 -1.28 2.30 32.37
CA LYS A 38 -1.85 0.95 32.44
C LYS A 38 -1.17 0.09 33.52
N GLU A 39 0.13 0.26 33.73
CA GLU A 39 0.87 -0.45 34.79
C GLU A 39 0.57 0.05 36.20
N LYS A 40 0.20 1.35 36.37
CA LYS A 40 -0.19 1.89 37.66
C LYS A 40 -1.62 1.56 38.12
N LYS A 41 -2.48 1.01 37.23
CA LYS A 41 -3.86 0.65 37.56
C LYS A 41 -4.05 -0.79 38.06
N GLU A 42 -3.00 -1.59 38.08
CA GLU A 42 -3.07 -3.03 38.45
C GLU A 42 -2.64 -3.32 39.92
N LYS A 43 -2.35 -2.29 40.72
CA LYS A 43 -1.84 -2.48 42.10
C LYS A 43 -2.59 -1.72 43.21
N GLU A 44 -3.91 -1.51 43.07
CA GLU A 44 -4.71 -1.06 44.25
C GLU A 44 -5.97 -1.91 44.36
N PRO A 45 -6.22 -2.56 45.52
CA PRO A 45 -7.45 -3.31 45.76
C PRO A 45 -8.57 -2.35 46.13
N LYS A 46 -9.61 -2.28 45.30
CA LYS A 46 -10.83 -1.49 45.59
C LYS A 46 -11.76 -2.26 46.50
N GLU A 47 -11.95 -1.75 47.73
CA GLU A 47 -13.03 -2.10 48.63
C GLU A 47 -14.42 -1.95 47.99
N LYS A 48 -15.22 -3.00 48.14
CA LYS A 48 -16.60 -3.06 47.63
C LYS A 48 -17.56 -2.32 48.50
N LYS A 49 -18.15 -1.19 48.05
CA LYS A 49 -19.36 -0.60 48.67
C LYS A 49 -20.61 -1.34 48.16
N PRO A 50 -21.62 -1.58 49.04
CA PRO A 50 -22.79 -2.38 48.70
C PRO A 50 -23.75 -1.63 47.78
N ARG A 51 -24.09 -2.20 46.66
CA ARG A 51 -25.13 -1.70 45.74
C ARG A 51 -26.49 -2.22 46.17
N LYS A 52 -27.45 -1.29 46.37
CA LYS A 52 -28.89 -1.55 46.64
C LYS A 52 -29.48 -2.48 45.58
N LYS A 53 -30.09 -3.56 46.03
CA LYS A 53 -30.88 -4.51 45.25
C LYS A 53 -32.10 -3.82 44.61
N ARG A 54 -32.18 -3.82 43.30
CA ARG A 54 -33.43 -3.64 42.55
C ARG A 54 -34.10 -4.99 42.45
N GLU A 55 -35.33 -5.12 42.96
CA GLU A 55 -36.16 -6.31 42.83
C GLU A 55 -36.46 -6.59 41.36
N LYS A 56 -36.01 -7.75 40.86
CA LYS A 56 -36.43 -8.31 39.58
C LYS A 56 -37.62 -9.20 39.78
N LYS A 57 -38.71 -8.91 39.06
CA LYS A 57 -39.91 -9.77 38.95
C LYS A 57 -39.52 -11.21 38.70
N VAL A 58 -39.96 -12.07 39.54
CA VAL A 58 -39.84 -13.51 39.47
C VAL A 58 -40.61 -13.99 38.23
N LYS A 59 -39.89 -14.54 37.25
CA LYS A 59 -40.45 -15.45 36.24
C LYS A 59 -40.28 -16.84 36.78
N GLU A 60 -41.41 -17.61 36.82
CA GLU A 60 -41.42 -18.99 37.25
C GLU A 60 -40.40 -19.83 36.47
N PRO A 61 -39.56 -20.63 37.14
CA PRO A 61 -38.62 -21.50 36.47
C PRO A 61 -39.36 -22.70 35.86
N LYS A 62 -39.23 -22.92 34.56
CA LYS A 62 -39.48 -24.23 33.96
C LYS A 62 -38.51 -25.22 34.62
N PRO A 63 -38.98 -26.48 34.91
CA PRO A 63 -38.10 -27.49 35.45
C PRO A 63 -37.02 -27.82 34.41
N GLU A 64 -35.80 -27.40 34.63
CA GLU A 64 -34.64 -27.87 33.91
C GLU A 64 -34.28 -29.24 34.44
N GLU A 65 -34.30 -30.26 33.57
CA GLU A 65 -33.75 -31.55 33.87
C GLU A 65 -32.27 -31.38 34.27
N PRO A 66 -31.78 -32.05 35.33
CA PRO A 66 -30.40 -31.91 35.77
C PRO A 66 -29.47 -32.45 34.65
N ASP A 67 -28.73 -31.52 34.02
CA ASP A 67 -27.68 -31.86 33.05
C ASP A 67 -26.52 -32.56 33.77
N ASN A 68 -26.58 -33.91 33.79
CA ASN A 68 -25.59 -34.78 34.39
C ASN A 68 -24.37 -35.02 33.51
N THR A 69 -24.13 -34.15 32.52
CA THR A 69 -22.92 -34.24 31.70
C THR A 69 -21.70 -33.84 32.52
N PRO A 70 -20.67 -34.70 32.64
CA PRO A 70 -19.45 -34.36 33.38
C PRO A 70 -18.74 -33.16 32.71
N PRO A 71 -18.20 -32.20 33.49
CA PRO A 71 -17.58 -31.03 32.92
C PRO A 71 -16.38 -31.44 32.02
N LEU A 72 -16.41 -30.98 30.77
CA LEU A 72 -15.39 -31.30 29.79
C LEU A 72 -14.00 -31.02 30.36
N PRO A 73 -13.04 -31.96 30.26
CA PRO A 73 -11.71 -31.78 30.79
C PRO A 73 -11.01 -30.57 30.11
N LYS A 74 -10.62 -29.59 30.91
CA LYS A 74 -10.09 -28.29 30.44
C LYS A 74 -8.87 -28.43 29.51
N LYS A 75 -8.03 -29.43 29.74
CA LYS A 75 -6.79 -29.66 28.94
C LYS A 75 -7.08 -29.99 27.46
N PRO A 76 -7.91 -30.99 27.10
CA PRO A 76 -8.22 -31.26 25.68
C PRO A 76 -9.00 -30.11 25.00
N VAL A 77 -9.86 -29.41 25.73
CA VAL A 77 -10.57 -28.24 25.19
C VAL A 77 -9.59 -27.14 24.77
N ILE A 78 -8.61 -26.80 25.63
CA ILE A 78 -7.58 -25.81 25.32
C ILE A 78 -6.72 -26.28 24.12
N LEU A 79 -6.41 -27.56 24.03
CA LEU A 79 -5.63 -28.13 22.94
C LEU A 79 -6.35 -28.04 21.59
N ILE A 80 -7.67 -28.28 21.57
CA ILE A 80 -8.52 -28.13 20.38
C ILE A 80 -8.57 -26.65 19.94
N PHE A 81 -8.74 -25.72 20.88
CA PHE A 81 -8.72 -24.29 20.55
C PHE A 81 -7.35 -23.84 20.00
N LEU A 82 -6.26 -24.32 20.57
CA LEU A 82 -4.90 -24.00 20.11
C LEU A 82 -4.64 -24.57 18.72
N MET A 83 -5.13 -25.78 18.42
CA MET A 83 -5.07 -26.37 17.10
C MET A 83 -5.92 -25.58 16.08
N ALA A 84 -7.15 -25.22 16.43
CA ALA A 84 -8.04 -24.42 15.57
C ALA A 84 -7.42 -23.03 15.27
N PHE A 85 -6.85 -22.38 16.27
CA PHE A 85 -6.15 -21.08 16.10
C PHE A 85 -4.91 -21.19 15.22
N SER A 86 -4.15 -22.30 15.36
CA SER A 86 -2.99 -22.57 14.50
C SER A 86 -3.39 -22.75 13.04
N ILE A 87 -4.46 -23.49 12.76
CA ILE A 87 -4.98 -23.68 11.41
C ILE A 87 -5.48 -22.34 10.85
N LEU A 88 -6.22 -21.54 11.62
CA LEU A 88 -6.68 -20.22 11.21
C LEU A 88 -5.51 -19.28 10.86
N ALA A 89 -4.46 -19.26 11.70
CA ALA A 89 -3.26 -18.47 11.46
C ALA A 89 -2.55 -18.91 10.18
N LEU A 90 -2.47 -20.22 9.92
CA LEU A 90 -1.86 -20.79 8.71
C LEU A 90 -2.66 -20.41 7.45
N VAL A 91 -4.00 -20.47 7.50
CA VAL A 91 -4.87 -20.05 6.39
C VAL A 91 -4.69 -18.56 6.08
N LEU A 92 -4.67 -17.69 7.10
CA LEU A 92 -4.44 -16.26 6.92
C LEU A 92 -3.06 -15.95 6.33
N LEU A 93 -2.05 -16.74 6.68
CA LEU A 93 -0.69 -16.62 6.16
C LEU A 93 -0.62 -17.05 4.69
N MET A 94 -1.30 -18.16 4.36
CA MET A 94 -1.45 -18.63 2.97
C MET A 94 -2.17 -17.61 2.09
N MET A 95 -3.26 -16.98 2.57
CA MET A 95 -3.98 -15.95 1.83
C MET A 95 -3.10 -14.72 1.53
N LYS A 96 -2.26 -14.29 2.49
CA LYS A 96 -1.31 -13.18 2.27
C LYS A 96 -0.21 -13.51 1.26
N LEU A 97 0.31 -14.74 1.29
CA LEU A 97 1.35 -15.19 0.37
C LEU A 97 0.80 -15.41 -1.05
N SER A 98 -0.36 -16.04 -1.18
CA SER A 98 -1.01 -16.29 -2.48
C SER A 98 -1.40 -14.98 -3.18
N GLY A 99 -1.95 -14.01 -2.44
CA GLY A 99 -2.33 -12.71 -3.01
C GLY A 99 -1.12 -11.98 -3.61
N LYS A 100 0.00 -11.89 -2.88
CA LYS A 100 1.22 -11.23 -3.38
C LYS A 100 1.78 -11.88 -4.65
N ASN A 101 1.85 -13.21 -4.67
CA ASN A 101 2.38 -13.94 -5.82
C ASN A 101 1.48 -13.76 -7.06
N SER A 102 0.17 -13.75 -6.89
CA SER A 102 -0.77 -13.49 -7.98
C SER A 102 -0.54 -12.12 -8.63
N TYR A 103 -0.37 -11.06 -7.83
CA TYR A 103 -0.05 -9.72 -8.36
C TYR A 103 1.28 -9.68 -9.10
N ILE A 104 2.31 -10.37 -8.60
CA ILE A 104 3.63 -10.46 -9.25
C ILE A 104 3.52 -11.21 -10.58
N ASP A 105 2.77 -12.30 -10.63
CA ASP A 105 2.60 -13.10 -11.85
C ASP A 105 1.75 -12.34 -12.89
N THR A 106 0.70 -11.63 -12.48
CA THR A 106 -0.06 -10.74 -13.37
C THR A 106 0.83 -9.61 -13.91
N ALA A 107 1.66 -9.00 -13.06
CA ALA A 107 2.59 -7.95 -13.51
C ALA A 107 3.62 -8.46 -14.52
N LYS A 108 4.11 -9.69 -14.37
CA LYS A 108 5.00 -10.30 -15.38
C LYS A 108 4.29 -10.52 -16.70
N GLN A 109 3.05 -11.01 -16.67
CA GLN A 109 2.25 -11.21 -17.88
C GLN A 109 1.98 -9.87 -18.60
N ALA A 110 1.58 -8.83 -17.84
CA ALA A 110 1.39 -7.50 -18.40
C ALA A 110 2.70 -6.93 -19.00
N MET A 111 3.82 -7.15 -18.32
CA MET A 111 5.15 -6.76 -18.84
C MET A 111 5.52 -7.47 -20.12
N ASP A 112 5.27 -8.79 -20.22
CA ASP A 112 5.54 -9.58 -21.42
C ASP A 112 4.63 -9.17 -22.58
N ASN A 113 3.44 -8.63 -22.30
CA ASN A 113 2.52 -8.05 -23.28
C ASN A 113 2.90 -6.60 -23.68
N GLY A 114 3.89 -5.98 -23.03
CA GLY A 114 4.23 -4.58 -23.27
C GLY A 114 3.32 -3.58 -22.54
N GLU A 115 2.49 -4.04 -21.59
CA GLU A 115 1.56 -3.25 -20.78
C GLU A 115 2.25 -2.80 -19.48
N TYR A 116 3.29 -1.96 -19.61
CA TYR A 116 4.17 -1.62 -18.51
C TYR A 116 3.49 -0.80 -17.42
N VAL A 117 2.52 0.06 -17.78
CA VAL A 117 1.74 0.84 -16.81
C VAL A 117 0.89 -0.08 -15.94
N GLU A 118 0.20 -1.06 -16.55
CA GLU A 118 -0.57 -2.05 -15.81
C GLU A 118 0.32 -2.91 -14.92
N ALA A 119 1.46 -3.38 -15.44
CA ALA A 119 2.45 -4.11 -14.65
C ALA A 119 2.93 -3.31 -13.44
N TYR A 120 3.15 -2.01 -13.58
CA TYR A 120 3.54 -1.12 -12.50
C TYR A 120 2.43 -0.97 -11.45
N GLU A 121 1.18 -0.82 -11.87
CA GLU A 121 0.03 -0.73 -10.96
C GLU A 121 -0.13 -1.98 -10.11
N GLN A 122 0.04 -3.18 -10.69
CA GLN A 122 -0.02 -4.46 -9.97
C GLN A 122 1.07 -4.58 -8.89
N LEU A 123 2.25 -4.00 -9.11
CA LEU A 123 3.37 -4.06 -8.17
C LEU A 123 3.37 -2.88 -7.18
N SER A 124 2.67 -1.81 -7.49
CA SER A 124 2.62 -0.59 -6.68
C SER A 124 1.98 -0.86 -5.33
N GLY A 125 2.58 -0.33 -4.26
CA GLY A 125 2.08 -0.52 -2.89
C GLY A 125 2.39 -1.88 -2.26
N LEU A 126 2.99 -2.84 -2.99
CA LEU A 126 3.43 -4.12 -2.42
C LEU A 126 4.76 -3.97 -1.68
N ASN A 127 4.92 -4.67 -0.56
CA ASN A 127 6.21 -4.76 0.14
C ASN A 127 7.12 -5.76 -0.59
N LEU A 128 7.80 -5.28 -1.63
CA LEU A 128 8.64 -6.08 -2.51
C LEU A 128 10.07 -6.16 -1.97
N LYS A 129 10.74 -7.32 -2.14
CA LYS A 129 12.12 -7.56 -1.71
C LYS A 129 12.85 -8.43 -2.73
N GLY A 130 14.18 -8.30 -2.78
CA GLY A 130 15.02 -9.16 -3.62
C GLY A 130 14.69 -9.03 -5.12
N ASN A 131 14.35 -10.13 -5.75
CA ASN A 131 14.05 -10.18 -7.19
C ASN A 131 12.75 -9.43 -7.55
N ASP A 132 11.75 -9.44 -6.68
CA ASP A 132 10.49 -8.71 -6.90
C ASP A 132 10.75 -7.20 -6.91
N GLN A 133 11.69 -6.71 -6.09
CA GLN A 133 12.08 -5.30 -6.09
C GLN A 133 12.85 -4.92 -7.36
N LYS A 134 13.63 -5.84 -7.92
CA LYS A 134 14.28 -5.63 -9.22
C LYS A 134 13.23 -5.51 -10.33
N LEU A 135 12.27 -6.45 -10.37
CA LEU A 135 11.14 -6.42 -11.30
C LEU A 135 10.38 -5.08 -11.22
N TYR A 136 10.08 -4.59 -10.00
CA TYR A 136 9.42 -3.30 -9.82
C TYR A 136 10.22 -2.15 -10.42
N LYS A 137 11.55 -2.12 -10.24
CA LYS A 137 12.41 -1.08 -10.81
C LYS A 137 12.47 -1.14 -12.34
N GLU A 138 12.54 -2.34 -12.89
CA GLU A 138 12.50 -2.61 -14.31
C GLU A 138 11.20 -2.10 -14.91
N VAL A 139 10.06 -2.56 -14.39
CA VAL A 139 8.72 -2.16 -14.82
C VAL A 139 8.50 -0.65 -14.65
N SER A 140 8.89 -0.06 -13.52
CA SER A 140 8.71 1.38 -13.27
C SER A 140 9.47 2.27 -14.25
N THR A 141 10.62 1.79 -14.76
CA THR A 141 11.42 2.50 -15.77
C THR A 141 10.67 2.56 -17.10
N MET A 142 10.08 1.44 -17.52
CA MET A 142 9.31 1.33 -18.77
C MET A 142 7.95 2.05 -18.66
N ALA A 143 7.24 1.82 -17.55
CA ALA A 143 5.94 2.44 -17.27
C ALA A 143 6.01 3.96 -17.30
N ALA A 144 7.10 4.55 -16.78
CA ALA A 144 7.26 5.99 -16.78
C ALA A 144 7.25 6.62 -18.18
N VAL A 145 7.75 5.91 -19.19
CA VAL A 145 7.72 6.38 -20.59
C VAL A 145 6.34 6.11 -21.20
N GLN A 146 5.81 4.90 -21.05
CA GLN A 146 4.51 4.52 -21.59
C GLN A 146 3.36 5.38 -21.04
N GLU A 147 3.41 5.76 -19.78
CA GLU A 147 2.44 6.65 -19.13
C GLU A 147 2.33 8.00 -19.87
N GLN A 148 3.45 8.53 -20.36
CA GLN A 148 3.45 9.79 -21.11
C GLN A 148 2.81 9.62 -22.50
N TYR A 149 3.04 8.50 -23.15
CA TYR A 149 2.38 8.18 -24.41
C TYR A 149 0.86 8.00 -24.22
N GLN A 150 0.41 7.33 -23.17
CA GLN A 150 -1.01 7.21 -22.83
C GLN A 150 -1.64 8.56 -22.48
N ALA A 151 -0.90 9.42 -21.76
CA ALA A 151 -1.33 10.79 -21.47
C ALA A 151 -1.50 11.61 -22.76
N TYR A 152 -0.56 11.49 -23.71
CA TYR A 152 -0.67 12.09 -25.04
C TYR A 152 -1.95 11.65 -25.74
N LEU A 153 -2.24 10.35 -25.83
CA LEU A 153 -3.44 9.84 -26.50
C LEU A 153 -4.74 10.39 -25.84
N THR A 154 -4.76 10.43 -24.51
CA THR A 154 -5.89 10.95 -23.74
C THR A 154 -6.10 12.46 -24.00
N LEU A 155 -5.01 13.22 -24.04
CA LEU A 155 -5.05 14.66 -24.26
C LEU A 155 -5.44 15.03 -25.70
N MET A 156 -4.97 14.25 -26.69
CA MET A 156 -5.40 14.37 -28.09
C MET A 156 -6.90 14.11 -28.24
N GLY A 157 -7.42 13.06 -27.58
CA GLY A 157 -8.86 12.77 -27.57
C GLY A 157 -9.71 13.84 -26.85
N ALA A 158 -9.09 14.71 -26.06
CA ALA A 158 -9.72 15.85 -25.39
C ALA A 158 -9.44 17.20 -26.08
N ASP A 159 -8.88 17.21 -27.29
CA ASP A 159 -8.50 18.40 -28.10
C ASP A 159 -7.52 19.35 -27.39
N LYS A 160 -6.68 18.80 -26.47
CA LYS A 160 -5.69 19.56 -25.68
C LYS A 160 -4.29 19.43 -26.29
N TYR A 161 -4.10 19.95 -27.48
CA TYR A 161 -2.90 19.74 -28.31
C TYR A 161 -1.59 20.21 -27.64
N ASP A 162 -1.61 21.38 -26.98
CA ASP A 162 -0.41 21.90 -26.29
C ASP A 162 0.04 20.97 -25.15
N LEU A 163 -0.92 20.43 -24.39
CA LEU A 163 -0.64 19.48 -23.30
C LEU A 163 -0.24 18.10 -23.84
N ALA A 164 -0.80 17.70 -24.98
CA ALA A 164 -0.44 16.45 -25.65
C ALA A 164 1.01 16.51 -26.14
N LEU A 165 1.45 17.62 -26.74
CA LEU A 165 2.83 17.87 -27.13
C LEU A 165 3.76 17.82 -25.91
N ASP A 166 3.39 18.49 -24.82
CA ASP A 166 4.19 18.50 -23.58
C ASP A 166 4.31 17.06 -22.97
N ALA A 167 3.27 16.22 -23.09
CA ALA A 167 3.34 14.83 -22.68
C ALA A 167 4.37 14.03 -23.51
N LEU A 168 4.40 14.20 -24.84
CA LEU A 168 5.39 13.54 -25.69
C LEU A 168 6.82 13.98 -25.37
N VAL A 169 7.04 15.28 -25.23
CA VAL A 169 8.38 15.84 -24.88
C VAL A 169 8.83 15.31 -23.51
N ARG A 170 7.92 15.22 -22.53
CA ARG A 170 8.23 14.60 -21.23
C ARG A 170 8.52 13.10 -21.37
N GLY A 171 7.85 12.41 -22.30
CA GLY A 171 8.11 11.00 -22.61
C GLY A 171 9.54 10.78 -23.08
N ILE A 172 10.02 11.58 -24.01
CA ILE A 172 11.43 11.54 -24.47
C ILE A 172 12.39 11.81 -23.31
N GLY A 173 12.13 12.83 -22.48
CA GLY A 173 12.97 13.11 -21.31
C GLY A 173 12.95 11.98 -20.26
N ARG A 174 11.88 11.20 -20.15
CA ARG A 174 11.81 10.00 -19.29
C ARG A 174 12.57 8.82 -19.91
N TYR A 175 12.50 8.67 -21.24
CA TYR A 175 13.32 7.69 -21.97
C TYR A 175 14.81 7.93 -21.70
N ASP A 176 15.31 9.16 -21.90
CA ASP A 176 16.72 9.49 -21.70
C ASP A 176 17.21 9.15 -20.29
N LYS A 177 16.41 9.47 -19.27
CA LYS A 177 16.72 9.18 -17.87
C LYS A 177 16.62 7.68 -17.53
N GLY A 178 15.78 6.95 -18.24
CA GLY A 178 15.51 5.54 -17.99
C GLY A 178 16.42 4.59 -18.76
N LEU A 179 17.05 5.04 -19.85
CA LEU A 179 17.78 4.19 -20.79
C LEU A 179 18.88 3.34 -20.13
N ASP A 180 19.67 3.94 -19.22
CA ASP A 180 20.73 3.20 -18.53
C ASP A 180 20.17 2.09 -17.62
N ASN A 181 19.03 2.34 -16.99
CA ASN A 181 18.34 1.32 -16.22
C ASN A 181 17.77 0.23 -17.13
N ALA A 182 17.15 0.60 -18.25
CA ALA A 182 16.64 -0.37 -19.24
C ALA A 182 17.77 -1.27 -19.76
N LYS A 183 18.93 -0.71 -20.12
CA LYS A 183 20.14 -1.48 -20.50
C LYS A 183 20.57 -2.44 -19.39
N LYS A 184 20.63 -1.98 -18.15
CA LYS A 184 21.00 -2.80 -16.99
C LYS A 184 20.07 -4.02 -16.80
N TYR A 185 18.81 -3.90 -17.16
CA TYR A 185 17.83 -4.99 -17.07
C TYR A 185 17.65 -5.76 -18.38
N GLY A 186 18.39 -5.44 -19.45
CA GLY A 186 18.32 -6.09 -20.74
C GLY A 186 17.05 -5.74 -21.54
N ARG A 187 16.45 -4.56 -21.24
CA ARG A 187 15.21 -4.05 -21.86
C ARG A 187 15.44 -2.86 -22.78
N GLU A 188 16.61 -2.75 -23.34
CA GLU A 188 16.95 -1.65 -24.26
C GLU A 188 16.05 -1.65 -25.50
N GLY A 189 15.77 -2.84 -26.06
CA GLY A 189 14.94 -2.96 -27.26
C GLY A 189 13.51 -2.46 -27.05
N GLU A 190 12.88 -2.89 -25.96
CA GLU A 190 11.53 -2.46 -25.59
C GLU A 190 11.48 -0.95 -25.26
N MET A 191 12.52 -0.44 -24.61
CA MET A 191 12.64 0.98 -24.30
C MET A 191 12.78 1.82 -25.57
N ASN A 192 13.56 1.35 -26.56
CA ASN A 192 13.69 2.00 -27.88
C ASN A 192 12.35 1.98 -28.62
N HIS A 193 11.60 0.88 -28.57
CA HIS A 193 10.28 0.80 -29.18
C HIS A 193 9.30 1.86 -28.59
N LEU A 194 9.33 2.08 -27.28
CA LEU A 194 8.54 3.14 -26.66
C LEU A 194 8.97 4.54 -27.13
N LYS A 195 10.28 4.76 -27.32
CA LYS A 195 10.80 5.99 -27.90
C LYS A 195 10.30 6.20 -29.32
N ASP A 196 10.40 5.16 -30.17
CA ASP A 196 9.95 5.23 -31.56
C ASP A 196 8.47 5.62 -31.65
N GLN A 197 7.62 5.11 -30.77
CA GLN A 197 6.21 5.50 -30.69
C GLN A 197 6.03 7.00 -30.34
N LEU A 198 6.85 7.54 -29.44
CA LEU A 198 6.81 8.96 -29.08
C LEU A 198 7.28 9.84 -30.23
N GLU A 199 8.37 9.47 -30.90
CA GLU A 199 8.94 10.20 -32.05
C GLU A 199 8.00 10.17 -33.25
N GLU A 200 7.41 9.01 -33.55
CA GLU A 200 6.41 8.89 -34.60
C GLU A 200 5.18 9.78 -34.33
N ALA A 201 4.71 9.83 -33.10
CA ALA A 201 3.61 10.71 -32.71
C ALA A 201 3.98 12.20 -32.84
N LEU A 202 5.21 12.58 -32.50
CA LEU A 202 5.73 13.95 -32.68
C LEU A 202 5.78 14.35 -34.16
N ASP A 203 6.30 13.48 -35.01
CA ASP A 203 6.40 13.73 -36.46
C ASP A 203 5.01 13.83 -37.10
N GLN A 204 4.15 12.84 -36.86
CA GLN A 204 2.84 12.76 -37.51
C GLN A 204 1.86 13.86 -37.07
N GLN A 205 1.88 14.27 -35.82
CA GLN A 205 0.89 15.19 -35.27
C GLN A 205 1.39 16.65 -35.19
N PHE A 206 2.70 16.83 -35.03
CA PHE A 206 3.30 18.14 -34.78
C PHE A 206 4.37 18.53 -35.79
N GLY A 207 4.80 17.61 -36.69
CA GLY A 207 5.80 17.85 -37.73
C GLY A 207 7.20 18.11 -37.16
N MET A 208 7.58 17.45 -36.08
CA MET A 208 8.83 17.62 -35.35
C MET A 208 9.70 16.39 -35.43
#